data_cdc51e1d87b85be6188b239f90dd6b24
#
_entry.id   cdc51e1d87b85be6188b239f90dd6b24
#
_cell.length_a   1.000
_cell.length_b   1.000
_cell.length_c   1.000
_cell.angle_alpha   90.00
_cell.angle_beta   90.00
_cell.angle_gamma   90.00
#
_symmetry.space_group_name_H-M   'P 1'
#
loop_
_entity.id
_entity.type
_entity.pdbx_description
1 polymer ?
#
loop_
_entity_poly.entity_id
_entity_poly.type
_entity_poly.pdbx_seq_one_letter_code
_entity_poly.pdbx_strand_id
1 'polypeptide(L)'
;AFRYNDNGGWMFGWAIDDVLIYEPVGLNAEMTQLTIPTNLELGSTSNIEGVISNIGAEIIDSFDIVWSQGGAISYSQSYEDVNISSGNSYSFIHQDQFIAESVGLFNIDVTITNINGQEDDDISNNSLNTDIMVTEVMVIEYGEIISGNFQREYIYFKPSSAPENCPLVFVCHGYGGSAEGIMNYSDFNDLAIEYGFAVCYPQGIDDSNGSPFFNVGYDFQDNETVDDVAFLEDLIGLFSQDNSIDLEKVFCTGMSNGGDFCYLLACEASESFLGVAPISGMIMQDIMDNCTPSQHVSILEIHGTQDNVTYFDGDYNNQDGWGAYPSIPATIDFYVDMYSLELNSTGNFPNIVQNDGSTVDFEKYGDDDSCYKVWLYTVNGGGHDWPGAYGNMDINASREAWLFFDSLCVGTSDIETSITQDYKKIVKVTDLLGREIQSASNQIILNVFDDGSVEKKFIVE
;
A
#
# COMPACT_ATOMS: atom_id res chain seq x y z
N ALA A 1 40.58 -2.02 -44.36
CA ALA A 1 40.07 -2.88 -45.45
C ALA A 1 39.73 -4.25 -44.88
N PHE A 2 38.48 -4.64 -44.95
CA PHE A 2 38.04 -5.97 -44.54
C PHE A 2 38.39 -6.96 -45.62
N ARG A 3 39.10 -8.05 -45.28
CA ARG A 3 39.36 -9.17 -46.17
C ARG A 3 38.62 -10.40 -45.67
N TYR A 4 37.70 -10.91 -46.46
CA TYR A 4 37.06 -12.18 -46.29
C TYR A 4 37.81 -13.22 -47.14
N ASN A 5 38.12 -14.39 -46.56
CA ASN A 5 38.66 -15.50 -47.27
C ASN A 5 37.89 -16.77 -46.87
N ASP A 6 37.11 -17.33 -47.77
CA ASP A 6 36.25 -18.48 -47.58
C ASP A 6 36.97 -19.84 -47.74
N ASN A 7 38.27 -19.84 -48.09
CA ASN A 7 39.05 -21.04 -48.38
C ASN A 7 38.31 -22.04 -49.28
N GLY A 8 37.37 -21.52 -50.16
CA GLY A 8 36.64 -22.35 -51.11
C GLY A 8 35.52 -23.20 -50.52
N GLY A 9 35.08 -22.93 -49.31
CA GLY A 9 33.94 -23.60 -48.65
C GLY A 9 32.66 -22.74 -48.70
N TRP A 10 31.50 -23.40 -48.74
CA TRP A 10 30.22 -22.75 -48.57
C TRP A 10 30.05 -22.41 -47.08
N MET A 11 30.26 -21.13 -46.73
CA MET A 11 29.92 -20.59 -45.41
C MET A 11 28.82 -19.54 -45.54
N PHE A 12 28.00 -19.46 -44.48
CA PHE A 12 27.00 -18.39 -44.39
C PHE A 12 27.73 -17.06 -44.43
N GLY A 13 27.37 -16.19 -45.38
CA GLY A 13 27.96 -14.85 -45.51
C GLY A 13 27.72 -14.02 -44.25
N TRP A 14 28.70 -13.24 -43.85
CA TRP A 14 28.53 -12.18 -42.88
C TRP A 14 27.88 -11.01 -43.56
N ALA A 15 26.71 -10.60 -43.15
CA ALA A 15 26.14 -9.32 -43.49
C ALA A 15 26.65 -8.27 -42.49
N ILE A 16 27.35 -7.27 -42.91
CA ILE A 16 27.69 -6.09 -42.15
C ILE A 16 26.71 -5.03 -42.64
N ASP A 17 25.80 -4.64 -41.78
CA ASP A 17 24.85 -3.56 -42.03
C ASP A 17 25.33 -2.31 -41.27
N ASP A 18 25.18 -1.14 -41.82
CA ASP A 18 25.47 0.17 -41.21
C ASP A 18 26.92 0.33 -40.68
N VAL A 19 27.92 0.19 -41.54
CA VAL A 19 29.30 0.55 -41.19
C VAL A 19 29.45 2.09 -41.28
N LEU A 20 29.45 2.74 -40.11
CA LEU A 20 29.84 4.14 -39.99
C LEU A 20 31.35 4.24 -39.84
N ILE A 21 32.07 4.92 -40.74
CA ILE A 21 33.48 5.25 -40.58
C ILE A 21 33.55 6.74 -40.39
N TYR A 22 33.96 7.17 -39.22
CA TYR A 22 34.23 8.57 -38.93
C TYR A 22 35.67 8.73 -38.43
N GLU A 23 36.26 9.90 -38.67
CA GLU A 23 37.54 10.30 -38.10
C GLU A 23 37.18 11.11 -36.82
N PRO A 24 37.58 10.66 -35.63
CA PRO A 24 37.31 11.43 -34.43
C PRO A 24 38.03 12.79 -34.51
N VAL A 25 37.33 13.86 -34.16
CA VAL A 25 37.85 15.23 -34.15
C VAL A 25 37.56 15.88 -32.80
N GLY A 26 38.46 16.80 -32.40
CA GLY A 26 38.25 17.61 -31.22
C GLY A 26 38.27 16.84 -29.88
N LEU A 27 37.65 17.45 -28.88
CA LEU A 27 37.52 16.95 -27.52
C LEU A 27 36.08 16.45 -27.35
N ASN A 28 35.90 15.15 -27.18
CA ASN A 28 34.55 14.57 -27.04
C ASN A 28 34.58 13.36 -26.09
N ALA A 29 33.87 13.45 -24.96
CA ALA A 29 33.66 12.38 -24.02
C ALA A 29 32.20 11.92 -24.08
N GLU A 30 31.97 10.62 -24.05
CA GLU A 30 30.64 10.01 -24.02
C GLU A 30 30.42 9.28 -22.71
N MET A 31 29.28 9.51 -22.05
CA MET A 31 28.82 8.65 -20.93
C MET A 31 28.21 7.39 -21.52
N THR A 32 28.93 6.28 -21.43
CA THR A 32 28.52 5.03 -22.10
C THR A 32 27.77 4.06 -21.19
N GLN A 33 27.94 4.17 -19.87
CA GLN A 33 27.30 3.29 -18.91
C GLN A 33 27.15 3.96 -17.54
N LEU A 34 26.01 3.69 -16.88
CA LEU A 34 25.83 3.86 -15.45
C LEU A 34 25.66 2.48 -14.80
N THR A 35 26.26 2.31 -13.62
CA THR A 35 26.15 1.10 -12.81
C THR A 35 25.59 1.48 -11.45
N ILE A 36 24.29 1.72 -11.42
CA ILE A 36 23.54 2.16 -10.23
C ILE A 36 22.38 1.17 -10.05
N PRO A 37 22.17 0.61 -8.84
CA PRO A 37 21.02 -0.26 -8.57
C PRO A 37 19.69 0.48 -8.85
N THR A 38 18.75 -0.22 -9.46
CA THR A 38 17.41 0.33 -9.72
C THR A 38 16.45 0.17 -8.54
N ASN A 39 16.82 -0.64 -7.53
CA ASN A 39 16.05 -0.85 -6.30
C ASN A 39 16.97 -0.76 -5.10
N LEU A 40 16.56 -0.03 -4.07
CA LEU A 40 17.26 0.11 -2.80
C LEU A 40 16.27 0.04 -1.65
N GLU A 41 16.73 -0.39 -0.50
CA GLU A 41 15.98 -0.35 0.75
C GLU A 41 16.16 1.01 1.43
N LEU A 42 15.13 1.49 2.11
CA LEU A 42 15.18 2.71 2.92
C LEU A 42 16.35 2.64 3.92
N GLY A 43 17.10 3.73 4.04
CA GLY A 43 18.30 3.82 4.88
C GLY A 43 19.57 3.24 4.26
N SER A 44 19.49 2.57 3.11
CA SER A 44 20.67 2.08 2.40
C SER A 44 21.36 3.15 1.57
N THR A 45 22.59 2.87 1.09
CA THR A 45 23.34 3.76 0.23
C THR A 45 23.78 3.06 -1.03
N SER A 46 23.97 3.81 -2.12
CA SER A 46 24.54 3.30 -3.37
C SER A 46 25.61 4.24 -3.92
N ASN A 47 26.68 3.64 -4.44
CA ASN A 47 27.65 4.40 -5.22
C ASN A 47 27.01 4.89 -6.53
N ILE A 48 27.48 6.03 -7.00
CA ILE A 48 27.27 6.52 -8.36
C ILE A 48 28.47 6.14 -9.19
N GLU A 49 28.32 5.12 -10.03
CA GLU A 49 29.40 4.51 -10.81
C GLU A 49 29.05 4.51 -12.29
N GLY A 50 30.06 4.62 -13.13
CA GLY A 50 29.86 4.58 -14.57
C GLY A 50 31.13 4.47 -15.39
N VAL A 51 30.93 4.51 -16.71
CA VAL A 51 32.02 4.46 -17.69
C VAL A 51 31.87 5.61 -18.66
N ILE A 52 32.95 6.33 -18.86
CA ILE A 52 33.07 7.32 -19.92
C ILE A 52 34.03 6.82 -20.99
N SER A 53 33.80 7.20 -22.26
CA SER A 53 34.66 6.86 -23.38
C SER A 53 35.14 8.15 -24.09
N ASN A 54 36.40 8.20 -24.43
CA ASN A 54 36.92 9.25 -25.29
C ASN A 54 36.66 8.90 -26.75
N ILE A 55 35.66 9.52 -27.35
CA ILE A 55 35.33 9.35 -28.78
C ILE A 55 35.86 10.49 -29.65
N GLY A 56 36.52 11.48 -29.05
CA GLY A 56 37.24 12.55 -29.73
C GLY A 56 38.67 12.16 -30.14
N ALA A 57 39.40 13.10 -30.70
CA ALA A 57 40.78 12.92 -31.15
C ALA A 57 41.80 13.31 -30.06
N GLU A 58 41.45 14.22 -29.20
CA GLU A 58 42.32 14.72 -28.13
C GLU A 58 42.33 13.79 -26.91
N ILE A 59 43.46 13.76 -26.20
CA ILE A 59 43.57 13.01 -24.94
C ILE A 59 42.76 13.75 -23.90
N ILE A 60 41.96 13.02 -23.11
CA ILE A 60 41.28 13.55 -21.94
C ILE A 60 42.16 13.29 -20.71
N ASP A 61 42.67 14.38 -20.13
CA ASP A 61 43.52 14.35 -18.93
C ASP A 61 42.74 14.62 -17.66
N SER A 62 41.63 15.37 -17.77
CA SER A 62 40.76 15.67 -16.63
C SER A 62 39.31 15.83 -17.08
N PHE A 63 38.38 15.61 -16.14
CA PHE A 63 36.95 15.88 -16.30
C PHE A 63 36.27 15.97 -14.92
N ASP A 64 35.07 16.57 -14.89
CA ASP A 64 34.21 16.55 -13.72
C ASP A 64 32.99 15.63 -13.98
N ILE A 65 32.62 14.84 -12.95
CA ILE A 65 31.32 14.17 -12.91
C ILE A 65 30.42 14.93 -11.98
N VAL A 66 29.26 15.31 -12.49
CA VAL A 66 28.19 15.93 -11.72
C VAL A 66 26.99 14.99 -11.71
N TRP A 67 26.47 14.67 -10.56
CA TRP A 67 25.20 13.96 -10.47
C TRP A 67 24.19 14.73 -9.64
N SER A 68 22.89 14.53 -9.93
CA SER A 68 21.79 15.19 -9.23
C SER A 68 20.61 14.28 -9.05
N GLN A 69 19.82 14.54 -8.01
CA GLN A 69 18.55 13.90 -7.72
C GLN A 69 17.43 14.86 -8.06
N GLY A 70 16.64 14.56 -9.13
CA GLY A 70 15.51 15.38 -9.54
C GLY A 70 15.84 16.85 -9.79
N GLY A 71 17.10 17.18 -10.10
CA GLY A 71 17.58 18.54 -10.37
C GLY A 71 17.69 19.48 -9.15
N ALA A 72 17.36 19.02 -7.93
CA ALA A 72 17.30 19.87 -6.73
C ALA A 72 18.63 19.98 -5.98
N ILE A 73 19.40 18.91 -5.91
CA ILE A 73 20.71 18.84 -5.23
C ILE A 73 21.70 18.26 -6.24
N SER A 74 22.87 18.86 -6.38
CA SER A 74 23.91 18.37 -7.28
C SER A 74 25.23 18.20 -6.52
N TYR A 75 25.93 17.12 -6.83
CA TYR A 75 27.23 16.75 -6.30
C TYR A 75 28.23 16.74 -7.45
N SER A 76 29.45 17.23 -7.22
CA SER A 76 30.49 17.33 -8.24
C SER A 76 31.81 16.78 -7.73
N GLN A 77 32.48 16.02 -8.59
CA GLN A 77 33.82 15.50 -8.32
C GLN A 77 34.70 15.63 -9.56
N SER A 78 35.90 16.13 -9.37
CA SER A 78 36.92 16.24 -10.41
C SER A 78 37.83 15.01 -10.44
N TYR A 79 38.18 14.59 -11.65
CA TYR A 79 39.13 13.52 -11.93
C TYR A 79 40.28 14.09 -12.73
N GLU A 80 41.50 13.98 -12.20
CA GLU A 80 42.73 14.53 -12.77
C GLU A 80 43.70 13.40 -13.13
N ASP A 81 44.63 13.67 -14.04
CA ASP A 81 45.68 12.73 -14.50
C ASP A 81 45.16 11.40 -15.07
N VAL A 82 43.97 11.40 -15.69
CA VAL A 82 43.27 10.17 -16.15
C VAL A 82 43.83 9.63 -17.47
N ASN A 83 44.39 10.48 -18.32
CA ASN A 83 45.08 10.17 -19.58
C ASN A 83 44.31 9.20 -20.50
N ILE A 84 43.07 9.51 -20.85
CA ILE A 84 42.22 8.69 -21.70
C ILE A 84 42.49 9.02 -23.17
N SER A 85 43.19 8.13 -23.87
CA SER A 85 43.45 8.27 -25.33
C SER A 85 42.16 8.02 -26.12
N SER A 86 42.11 8.56 -27.34
CA SER A 86 41.03 8.31 -28.30
C SER A 86 40.67 6.83 -28.43
N GLY A 87 39.39 6.50 -28.32
CA GLY A 87 38.83 5.16 -28.37
C GLY A 87 38.98 4.31 -27.09
N ASN A 88 39.52 4.87 -26.02
CA ASN A 88 39.60 4.24 -24.70
C ASN A 88 38.55 4.77 -23.73
N SER A 89 38.32 4.00 -22.67
CA SER A 89 37.31 4.27 -21.65
C SER A 89 37.93 4.38 -20.25
N TYR A 90 37.24 5.04 -19.36
CA TYR A 90 37.60 5.20 -17.96
C TYR A 90 36.37 4.90 -17.08
N SER A 91 36.55 4.07 -16.03
CA SER A 91 35.51 3.79 -15.06
C SER A 91 35.68 4.71 -13.85
N PHE A 92 34.61 5.34 -13.44
CA PHE A 92 34.59 6.23 -12.29
C PHE A 92 33.71 5.70 -11.17
N ILE A 93 34.02 6.09 -9.93
CA ILE A 93 33.16 5.96 -8.75
C ILE A 93 33.16 7.34 -8.09
N HIS A 94 31.97 7.94 -7.96
CA HIS A 94 31.83 9.24 -7.33
C HIS A 94 31.98 9.12 -5.81
N GLN A 95 32.64 10.11 -5.17
CA GLN A 95 32.89 10.11 -3.72
C GLN A 95 31.61 10.24 -2.90
N ASP A 96 30.63 11.00 -3.42
CA ASP A 96 29.33 11.17 -2.77
C ASP A 96 28.38 10.10 -3.28
N GLN A 97 27.71 9.43 -2.34
CA GLN A 97 26.77 8.33 -2.59
C GLN A 97 25.33 8.84 -2.62
N PHE A 98 24.46 8.16 -3.32
CA PHE A 98 23.03 8.28 -3.10
C PHE A 98 22.66 7.65 -1.75
N ILE A 99 21.85 8.36 -0.96
CA ILE A 99 21.33 7.88 0.33
C ILE A 99 19.81 7.78 0.20
N ALA A 100 19.26 6.60 0.46
CA ALA A 100 17.82 6.33 0.42
C ALA A 100 17.13 6.85 1.69
N GLU A 101 16.87 8.17 1.78
CA GLU A 101 16.31 8.83 2.97
C GLU A 101 14.79 8.73 3.07
N SER A 102 14.08 8.40 1.97
CA SER A 102 12.62 8.22 1.94
C SER A 102 12.23 7.23 0.86
N VAL A 103 11.08 6.58 1.03
CA VAL A 103 10.49 5.69 0.01
C VAL A 103 10.03 6.47 -1.21
N GLY A 104 10.09 5.85 -2.40
CA GLY A 104 9.65 6.45 -3.64
C GLY A 104 10.58 6.23 -4.82
N LEU A 105 10.24 6.84 -5.94
CA LEU A 105 11.02 6.80 -7.18
C LEU A 105 11.89 8.05 -7.30
N PHE A 106 13.20 7.85 -7.43
CA PHE A 106 14.19 8.93 -7.54
C PHE A 106 14.89 8.86 -8.87
N ASN A 107 14.79 9.92 -9.66
CA ASN A 107 15.54 10.05 -10.90
C ASN A 107 16.93 10.59 -10.61
N ILE A 108 17.96 9.89 -11.09
CA ILE A 108 19.38 10.25 -10.96
C ILE A 108 19.93 10.60 -12.33
N ASP A 109 20.32 11.85 -12.48
CA ASP A 109 21.03 12.36 -13.67
C ASP A 109 22.53 12.42 -13.40
N VAL A 110 23.34 11.88 -14.30
CA VAL A 110 24.80 11.92 -14.22
C VAL A 110 25.36 12.51 -15.49
N THR A 111 26.20 13.53 -15.35
CA THR A 111 26.73 14.32 -16.48
C THR A 111 28.23 14.51 -16.38
N ILE A 112 28.94 14.37 -17.50
CA ILE A 112 30.33 14.74 -17.66
C ILE A 112 30.39 16.24 -17.98
N THR A 113 31.28 16.97 -17.32
CA THR A 113 31.50 18.40 -17.57
C THR A 113 32.98 18.74 -17.46
N ASN A 114 33.37 19.95 -17.90
CA ASN A 114 34.68 20.54 -17.70
C ASN A 114 35.85 19.63 -18.16
N ILE A 115 35.76 19.07 -19.38
CA ILE A 115 36.78 18.16 -19.92
C ILE A 115 38.03 18.96 -20.29
N ASN A 116 39.18 18.65 -19.69
CA ASN A 116 40.44 19.40 -19.83
C ASN A 116 40.28 20.92 -19.58
N GLY A 117 39.35 21.32 -18.71
CA GLY A 117 39.05 22.72 -18.42
C GLY A 117 38.25 23.43 -19.51
N GLN A 118 37.60 22.68 -20.43
CA GLN A 118 36.82 23.19 -21.57
C GLN A 118 35.44 22.52 -21.64
N GLU A 119 34.58 23.07 -22.49
CA GLU A 119 33.31 22.45 -22.88
C GLU A 119 33.54 21.34 -23.90
N ASP A 120 32.75 20.27 -23.87
CA ASP A 120 32.77 19.18 -24.82
C ASP A 120 32.25 19.65 -26.20
N ASP A 121 32.83 19.13 -27.27
CA ASP A 121 32.40 19.45 -28.64
C ASP A 121 31.01 18.88 -28.95
N ASP A 122 30.54 17.83 -28.23
CA ASP A 122 29.19 17.27 -28.33
C ASP A 122 28.61 16.98 -26.95
N ILE A 123 27.97 17.96 -26.37
CA ILE A 123 27.33 17.83 -25.03
C ILE A 123 26.10 16.88 -24.98
N SER A 124 25.60 16.45 -26.14
CA SER A 124 24.39 15.62 -26.21
C SER A 124 24.59 14.18 -25.74
N ASN A 125 25.85 13.71 -25.67
CA ASN A 125 26.24 12.37 -25.23
C ASN A 125 26.87 12.34 -23.83
N ASN A 126 26.95 13.49 -23.16
CA ASN A 126 27.62 13.63 -21.87
C ASN A 126 26.79 13.14 -20.66
N SER A 127 25.51 12.84 -20.86
CA SER A 127 24.62 12.53 -19.75
C SER A 127 23.91 11.19 -19.94
N LEU A 128 23.79 10.45 -18.83
CA LEU A 128 22.84 9.35 -18.69
C LEU A 128 22.03 9.53 -17.41
N ASN A 129 20.83 8.96 -17.40
CA ASN A 129 19.98 8.94 -16.22
C ASN A 129 19.50 7.52 -15.91
N THR A 130 19.10 7.33 -14.67
CA THR A 130 18.46 6.09 -14.18
C THR A 130 17.49 6.42 -13.08
N ASP A 131 16.51 5.56 -12.88
CA ASP A 131 15.57 5.65 -11.77
C ASP A 131 15.97 4.64 -10.69
N ILE A 132 15.91 5.08 -9.43
CA ILE A 132 16.07 4.24 -8.23
C ILE A 132 14.73 4.19 -7.53
N MET A 133 14.16 2.99 -7.36
CA MET A 133 13.01 2.75 -6.49
C MET A 133 13.53 2.46 -5.09
N VAL A 134 13.18 3.30 -4.12
CA VAL A 134 13.43 3.05 -2.70
C VAL A 134 12.19 2.44 -2.08
N THR A 135 12.35 1.27 -1.48
CA THR A 135 11.27 0.53 -0.81
C THR A 135 11.52 0.44 0.68
N GLU A 136 10.43 0.31 1.45
CA GLU A 136 10.48 0.04 2.89
C GLU A 136 11.07 -1.36 3.13
N VAL A 137 11.82 -1.51 4.22
CA VAL A 137 12.19 -2.84 4.73
C VAL A 137 11.04 -3.34 5.58
N MET A 138 10.28 -4.31 5.08
CA MET A 138 9.21 -4.94 5.85
C MET A 138 9.78 -5.88 6.91
N VAL A 139 9.85 -5.40 8.16
CA VAL A 139 10.16 -6.24 9.31
C VAL A 139 8.86 -6.64 9.97
N ILE A 140 8.41 -7.87 9.69
CA ILE A 140 7.19 -8.44 10.27
C ILE A 140 7.58 -9.18 11.56
N GLU A 141 6.92 -8.82 12.66
CA GLU A 141 7.08 -9.45 13.96
C GLU A 141 6.01 -10.53 14.16
N TYR A 142 6.44 -11.74 14.48
CA TYR A 142 5.59 -12.84 14.94
C TYR A 142 5.73 -12.93 16.45
N GLY A 143 4.69 -12.53 17.16
CA GLY A 143 4.71 -12.43 18.61
C GLY A 143 3.72 -13.36 19.31
N GLU A 144 3.94 -13.56 20.61
CA GLU A 144 3.09 -14.36 21.48
C GLU A 144 2.88 -13.62 22.82
N ILE A 145 1.67 -13.68 23.36
CA ILE A 145 1.36 -13.22 24.72
C ILE A 145 0.49 -14.23 25.45
N ILE A 146 0.45 -14.12 26.78
CA ILE A 146 -0.56 -14.81 27.59
C ILE A 146 -1.69 -13.83 27.83
N SER A 147 -2.88 -14.17 27.33
CA SER A 147 -4.11 -13.44 27.60
C SER A 147 -5.10 -14.36 28.31
N GLY A 148 -5.55 -13.97 29.48
CA GLY A 148 -6.30 -14.85 30.36
C GLY A 148 -5.51 -16.13 30.69
N ASN A 149 -6.02 -17.29 30.30
CA ASN A 149 -5.36 -18.58 30.47
C ASN A 149 -4.79 -19.18 29.18
N PHE A 150 -4.77 -18.42 28.09
CA PHE A 150 -4.41 -18.89 26.77
C PHE A 150 -3.11 -18.24 26.30
N GLN A 151 -2.26 -19.02 25.63
CA GLN A 151 -1.18 -18.49 24.81
C GLN A 151 -1.79 -18.04 23.49
N ARG A 152 -1.58 -16.77 23.15
CA ARG A 152 -2.16 -16.14 21.97
C ARG A 152 -1.03 -15.65 21.06
N GLU A 153 -1.20 -15.86 19.78
CA GLU A 153 -0.25 -15.46 18.74
C GLU A 153 -0.77 -14.23 17.99
N TYR A 154 0.15 -13.43 17.46
CA TYR A 154 -0.17 -12.30 16.61
C TYR A 154 0.94 -12.03 15.61
N ILE A 155 0.60 -11.35 14.52
CA ILE A 155 1.58 -10.78 13.59
C ILE A 155 1.46 -9.27 13.70
N TYR A 156 2.60 -8.58 13.86
CA TYR A 156 2.65 -7.13 13.99
C TYR A 156 3.59 -6.54 12.95
N PHE A 157 3.18 -5.45 12.35
CA PHE A 157 3.98 -4.68 11.41
C PHE A 157 3.82 -3.19 11.70
N LYS A 158 4.94 -2.50 11.87
CA LYS A 158 4.99 -1.05 11.92
C LYS A 158 6.07 -0.59 10.94
N PRO A 159 5.73 0.20 9.90
CA PRO A 159 6.71 0.76 9.00
C PRO A 159 7.73 1.61 9.76
N SER A 160 9.01 1.58 9.35
CA SER A 160 10.04 2.44 9.94
C SER A 160 9.79 3.92 9.64
N SER A 161 9.02 4.20 8.58
CA SER A 161 8.56 5.53 8.17
C SER A 161 7.38 6.04 9.01
N ALA A 162 6.68 5.15 9.75
CA ALA A 162 5.54 5.55 10.57
C ALA A 162 6.00 6.46 11.73
N PRO A 163 5.24 7.53 12.04
CA PRO A 163 5.57 8.42 13.14
C PRO A 163 5.54 7.72 14.50
N GLU A 164 6.20 8.34 15.50
CA GLU A 164 5.92 8.00 16.90
C GLU A 164 4.44 8.31 17.20
N ASN A 165 3.79 7.49 18.02
CA ASN A 165 2.34 7.59 18.28
C ASN A 165 1.47 7.49 17.03
N CYS A 166 1.78 6.55 16.15
CA CYS A 166 0.95 6.30 14.97
C CYS A 166 -0.36 5.56 15.34
N PRO A 167 -1.39 5.64 14.49
CA PRO A 167 -2.59 4.82 14.62
C PRO A 167 -2.28 3.33 14.63
N LEU A 168 -3.14 2.52 15.28
CA LEU A 168 -3.08 1.07 15.24
C LEU A 168 -4.35 0.50 14.61
N VAL A 169 -4.20 -0.39 13.63
CA VAL A 169 -5.30 -1.13 13.00
C VAL A 169 -5.17 -2.61 13.30
N PHE A 170 -6.17 -3.21 13.94
CA PHE A 170 -6.31 -4.65 14.01
C PHE A 170 -7.05 -5.16 12.76
N VAL A 171 -6.55 -6.26 12.17
CA VAL A 171 -7.15 -6.90 11.00
C VAL A 171 -7.42 -8.37 11.33
N CYS A 172 -8.70 -8.70 11.55
CA CYS A 172 -9.14 -9.99 12.05
C CYS A 172 -9.55 -10.94 10.93
N HIS A 173 -9.08 -12.19 10.99
CA HIS A 173 -9.44 -13.23 10.01
C HIS A 173 -10.86 -13.77 10.21
N GLY A 174 -11.43 -14.41 9.18
CA GLY A 174 -12.70 -15.14 9.29
C GLY A 174 -12.58 -16.49 10.00
N TYR A 175 -13.70 -17.13 10.28
CA TYR A 175 -13.77 -18.46 10.88
C TYR A 175 -12.94 -19.48 10.09
N GLY A 176 -12.10 -20.23 10.76
CA GLY A 176 -11.16 -21.19 10.17
C GLY A 176 -9.99 -20.56 9.43
N GLY A 177 -9.83 -19.22 9.50
CA GLY A 177 -8.74 -18.48 8.87
C GLY A 177 -7.47 -18.40 9.72
N SER A 178 -6.56 -17.54 9.33
CA SER A 178 -5.33 -17.28 10.08
C SER A 178 -4.86 -15.83 9.95
N ALA A 179 -4.05 -15.37 10.91
CA ALA A 179 -3.41 -14.07 10.90
C ALA A 179 -2.59 -13.85 9.62
N GLU A 180 -1.79 -14.84 9.19
CA GLU A 180 -1.01 -14.77 7.96
C GLU A 180 -1.92 -14.74 6.72
N GLY A 181 -3.02 -15.51 6.74
CA GLY A 181 -4.00 -15.54 5.66
C GLY A 181 -4.63 -14.17 5.42
N ILE A 182 -5.13 -13.50 6.47
CA ILE A 182 -5.77 -12.20 6.33
C ILE A 182 -4.73 -11.09 6.05
N MET A 183 -3.52 -11.19 6.56
CA MET A 183 -2.43 -10.27 6.23
C MET A 183 -2.17 -10.25 4.72
N ASN A 184 -2.05 -11.43 4.11
CA ASN A 184 -1.79 -11.56 2.67
C ASN A 184 -3.04 -11.29 1.80
N TYR A 185 -4.24 -11.34 2.38
CA TYR A 185 -5.49 -11.15 1.67
C TYR A 185 -5.95 -9.68 1.64
N SER A 186 -5.66 -8.96 2.71
CA SER A 186 -6.15 -7.58 2.92
C SER A 186 -5.18 -6.49 2.49
N ASP A 187 -3.88 -6.81 2.27
CA ASP A 187 -2.80 -5.88 1.88
C ASP A 187 -2.65 -4.65 2.81
N PHE A 188 -3.03 -4.77 4.10
CA PHE A 188 -2.92 -3.65 5.06
C PHE A 188 -1.48 -3.21 5.34
N ASN A 189 -0.48 -4.08 5.12
CA ASN A 189 0.93 -3.68 5.23
C ASN A 189 1.30 -2.59 4.23
N ASP A 190 0.82 -2.68 2.98
CA ASP A 190 1.08 -1.67 1.95
C ASP A 190 0.42 -0.33 2.31
N LEU A 191 -0.81 -0.37 2.85
CA LEU A 191 -1.49 0.83 3.35
C LEU A 191 -0.79 1.41 4.58
N ALA A 192 -0.26 0.57 5.48
CA ALA A 192 0.52 1.02 6.63
C ALA A 192 1.78 1.79 6.19
N ILE A 193 2.46 1.34 5.13
CA ILE A 193 3.61 2.05 4.52
C ILE A 193 3.15 3.38 3.91
N GLU A 194 2.04 3.37 3.16
CA GLU A 194 1.52 4.55 2.46
C GLU A 194 1.07 5.65 3.42
N TYR A 195 0.39 5.27 4.53
CA TYR A 195 -0.26 6.22 5.42
C TYR A 195 0.38 6.37 6.80
N GLY A 196 1.34 5.54 7.16
CA GLY A 196 2.13 5.69 8.39
C GLY A 196 1.41 5.22 9.65
N PHE A 197 0.77 4.06 9.64
CA PHE A 197 0.14 3.44 10.81
C PHE A 197 0.74 2.06 11.13
N ALA A 198 0.50 1.54 12.32
CA ALA A 198 0.84 0.17 12.70
C ALA A 198 -0.33 -0.77 12.43
N VAL A 199 -0.05 -2.01 12.05
CA VAL A 199 -1.07 -3.04 11.85
C VAL A 199 -0.77 -4.28 12.66
N CYS A 200 -1.81 -4.87 13.27
CA CYS A 200 -1.73 -6.12 14.00
C CYS A 200 -2.76 -7.10 13.45
N TYR A 201 -2.33 -8.32 13.20
CA TYR A 201 -3.16 -9.45 12.80
C TYR A 201 -3.22 -10.45 13.96
N PRO A 202 -4.24 -10.40 14.83
CA PRO A 202 -4.38 -11.35 15.91
C PRO A 202 -4.76 -12.74 15.38
N GLN A 203 -4.22 -13.79 15.99
CA GLN A 203 -4.58 -15.17 15.68
C GLN A 203 -5.67 -15.64 16.63
N GLY A 204 -6.82 -16.04 16.08
CA GLY A 204 -7.86 -16.76 16.81
C GLY A 204 -7.37 -18.12 17.26
N ILE A 205 -7.81 -18.59 18.41
CA ILE A 205 -7.54 -19.97 18.84
C ILE A 205 -8.52 -20.96 18.19
N ASP A 206 -8.18 -22.24 18.19
CA ASP A 206 -9.06 -23.29 17.70
C ASP A 206 -10.26 -23.49 18.65
N ASP A 207 -11.45 -23.57 18.09
CA ASP A 207 -12.64 -24.04 18.80
C ASP A 207 -12.59 -25.57 19.02
N SER A 208 -13.64 -26.11 19.62
CA SER A 208 -13.78 -27.56 19.85
C SER A 208 -13.79 -28.40 18.57
N ASN A 209 -13.99 -27.79 17.40
CA ASN A 209 -13.94 -28.44 16.08
C ASN A 209 -12.56 -28.32 15.43
N GLY A 210 -11.63 -27.61 16.02
CA GLY A 210 -10.27 -27.36 15.50
C GLY A 210 -10.25 -26.27 14.44
N SER A 211 -11.12 -25.28 14.50
CA SER A 211 -11.19 -24.13 13.62
C SER A 211 -10.81 -22.86 14.37
N PRO A 212 -9.78 -22.11 13.93
CA PRO A 212 -9.46 -20.82 14.52
C PRO A 212 -10.63 -19.84 14.41
N PHE A 213 -10.93 -19.11 15.49
CA PHE A 213 -12.07 -18.20 15.56
C PHE A 213 -11.85 -17.07 16.56
N PHE A 214 -12.68 -16.05 16.47
CA PHE A 214 -12.94 -15.06 17.51
C PHE A 214 -14.31 -15.36 18.11
N ASN A 215 -14.38 -15.39 19.46
CA ASN A 215 -15.59 -15.77 20.18
C ASN A 215 -16.61 -14.61 20.16
N VAL A 216 -17.60 -14.74 19.33
CA VAL A 216 -18.71 -13.78 19.19
C VAL A 216 -20.05 -14.37 19.61
N GLY A 217 -20.02 -15.51 20.30
CA GLY A 217 -21.24 -16.16 20.83
C GLY A 217 -22.05 -16.90 19.79
N TYR A 218 -21.41 -17.62 18.86
CA TYR A 218 -22.12 -18.52 17.95
C TYR A 218 -22.78 -19.66 18.72
N ASP A 219 -24.03 -20.03 18.37
CA ASP A 219 -24.83 -21.06 19.07
C ASP A 219 -24.11 -22.41 19.22
N PHE A 220 -23.29 -22.80 18.22
CA PHE A 220 -22.54 -24.06 18.28
C PHE A 220 -21.28 -24.00 19.15
N GLN A 221 -20.95 -22.82 19.70
CA GLN A 221 -19.76 -22.55 20.52
C GLN A 221 -20.12 -22.19 21.97
N ASP A 222 -21.30 -22.55 22.46
CA ASP A 222 -21.79 -22.25 23.82
C ASP A 222 -20.85 -22.62 24.97
N ASN A 223 -19.86 -23.50 24.72
CA ASN A 223 -18.89 -23.94 25.74
C ASN A 223 -17.53 -23.27 25.61
N GLU A 224 -17.34 -22.43 24.61
CA GLU A 224 -16.08 -21.70 24.42
C GLU A 224 -16.02 -20.57 25.46
N THR A 225 -14.85 -20.42 26.05
CA THR A 225 -14.65 -19.48 27.19
C THR A 225 -13.50 -18.52 26.93
N VAL A 226 -12.99 -18.50 25.70
CA VAL A 226 -11.94 -17.56 25.30
C VAL A 226 -12.51 -16.14 25.26
N ASP A 227 -11.75 -15.20 25.79
CA ASP A 227 -12.05 -13.79 25.79
C ASP A 227 -11.15 -13.09 24.78
N ASP A 228 -11.66 -12.90 23.56
CA ASP A 228 -10.93 -12.26 22.48
C ASP A 228 -10.92 -10.75 22.62
N VAL A 229 -11.91 -10.16 23.32
CA VAL A 229 -11.91 -8.74 23.65
C VAL A 229 -10.72 -8.41 24.55
N ALA A 230 -10.56 -9.16 25.66
CA ALA A 230 -9.41 -9.00 26.57
C ALA A 230 -8.07 -9.23 25.83
N PHE A 231 -8.02 -10.14 24.85
CA PHE A 231 -6.82 -10.36 24.05
C PHE A 231 -6.39 -9.14 23.27
N LEU A 232 -7.31 -8.46 22.59
CA LEU A 232 -6.97 -7.24 21.87
C LEU A 232 -6.59 -6.09 22.80
N GLU A 233 -7.26 -5.96 23.96
CA GLU A 233 -6.89 -4.98 24.97
C GLU A 233 -5.49 -5.24 25.55
N ASP A 234 -5.11 -6.51 25.77
CA ASP A 234 -3.76 -6.91 26.20
C ASP A 234 -2.72 -6.54 25.11
N LEU A 235 -3.05 -6.71 23.83
CA LEU A 235 -2.17 -6.29 22.71
C LEU A 235 -2.03 -4.75 22.62
N ILE A 236 -3.12 -4.01 22.82
CA ILE A 236 -3.06 -2.54 22.91
C ILE A 236 -2.13 -2.14 24.07
N GLY A 237 -2.28 -2.78 25.23
CA GLY A 237 -1.41 -2.57 26.38
C GLY A 237 0.06 -2.88 26.09
N LEU A 238 0.34 -3.96 25.35
CA LEU A 238 1.68 -4.34 24.95
C LEU A 238 2.32 -3.28 24.03
N PHE A 239 1.63 -2.88 22.95
CA PHE A 239 2.16 -1.94 21.97
C PHE A 239 2.26 -0.49 22.48
N SER A 240 1.52 -0.16 23.54
CA SER A 240 1.58 1.16 24.17
C SER A 240 2.82 1.37 25.06
N GLN A 241 3.53 0.29 25.46
CA GLN A 241 4.64 0.39 26.40
C GLN A 241 5.80 1.25 25.94
N ASP A 242 6.02 1.31 24.62
CA ASP A 242 7.10 2.09 24.02
C ASP A 242 6.62 3.42 23.41
N ASN A 243 5.37 3.85 23.73
CA ASN A 243 4.69 4.99 23.09
C ASN A 243 4.71 4.90 21.55
N SER A 244 4.64 3.68 21.04
CA SER A 244 4.77 3.46 19.59
C SER A 244 3.45 3.63 18.84
N ILE A 245 2.31 3.63 19.55
CA ILE A 245 0.95 3.78 19.02
C ILE A 245 0.18 4.89 19.72
N ASP A 246 -0.77 5.48 19.00
CA ASP A 246 -1.73 6.45 19.53
C ASP A 246 -2.96 5.71 20.10
N LEU A 247 -3.09 5.71 21.43
CA LEU A 247 -4.21 5.03 22.10
C LEU A 247 -5.59 5.64 21.80
N GLU A 248 -5.64 6.87 21.29
CA GLU A 248 -6.88 7.50 20.85
C GLU A 248 -7.25 7.14 19.40
N LYS A 249 -6.33 6.44 18.67
CA LYS A 249 -6.50 6.05 17.27
C LYS A 249 -6.29 4.55 17.08
N VAL A 250 -7.06 3.76 17.80
CA VAL A 250 -7.10 2.32 17.66
C VAL A 250 -8.35 1.91 16.89
N PHE A 251 -8.18 1.08 15.89
CA PHE A 251 -9.21 0.65 14.95
C PHE A 251 -9.21 -0.86 14.78
N CYS A 252 -10.35 -1.40 14.34
CA CYS A 252 -10.44 -2.81 13.99
C CYS A 252 -11.19 -2.99 12.67
N THR A 253 -10.71 -3.87 11.82
CA THR A 253 -11.42 -4.40 10.67
C THR A 253 -11.27 -5.92 10.61
N GLY A 254 -12.12 -6.59 9.88
CA GLY A 254 -12.04 -8.03 9.72
C GLY A 254 -13.10 -8.56 8.79
N MET A 255 -12.91 -9.78 8.33
CA MET A 255 -13.82 -10.45 7.42
C MET A 255 -14.65 -11.50 8.15
N SER A 256 -15.97 -11.61 7.83
CA SER A 256 -16.81 -12.68 8.35
C SER A 256 -16.78 -12.70 9.88
N ASN A 257 -16.38 -13.80 10.53
CA ASN A 257 -16.18 -13.87 11.99
C ASN A 257 -15.31 -12.73 12.54
N GLY A 258 -14.27 -12.29 11.82
CA GLY A 258 -13.50 -11.09 12.17
C GLY A 258 -14.30 -9.79 12.04
N GLY A 259 -15.26 -9.72 11.11
CA GLY A 259 -16.23 -8.63 10.99
C GLY A 259 -17.27 -8.67 12.11
N ASP A 260 -17.76 -9.85 12.46
CA ASP A 260 -18.66 -10.06 13.62
C ASP A 260 -17.98 -9.62 14.93
N PHE A 261 -16.69 -9.91 15.04
CA PHE A 261 -15.87 -9.49 16.16
C PHE A 261 -15.72 -7.96 16.24
N CYS A 262 -15.67 -7.27 15.11
CA CYS A 262 -15.69 -5.79 15.08
C CYS A 262 -16.95 -5.23 15.78
N TYR A 263 -18.12 -5.83 15.57
CA TYR A 263 -19.35 -5.44 16.24
C TYR A 263 -19.33 -5.72 17.75
N LEU A 264 -18.75 -6.86 18.16
CA LEU A 264 -18.56 -7.17 19.58
C LEU A 264 -17.66 -6.12 20.25
N LEU A 265 -16.54 -5.74 19.63
CA LEU A 265 -15.64 -4.71 20.13
C LEU A 265 -16.35 -3.34 20.24
N ALA A 266 -17.16 -2.98 19.26
CA ALA A 266 -17.93 -1.74 19.32
C ALA A 266 -18.92 -1.69 20.51
N CYS A 267 -19.38 -2.84 20.98
CA CYS A 267 -20.28 -2.93 22.13
C CYS A 267 -19.56 -3.07 23.46
N GLU A 268 -18.52 -3.92 23.56
CA GLU A 268 -17.89 -4.33 24.81
C GLU A 268 -16.56 -3.63 25.13
N ALA A 269 -15.85 -3.16 24.10
CA ALA A 269 -14.56 -2.46 24.21
C ALA A 269 -14.60 -1.03 23.64
N SER A 270 -15.73 -0.37 23.74
CA SER A 270 -15.96 0.96 23.15
C SER A 270 -15.00 2.05 23.64
N GLU A 271 -14.35 1.87 24.81
CA GLU A 271 -13.32 2.80 25.31
C GLU A 271 -11.95 2.62 24.65
N SER A 272 -11.73 1.46 24.03
CA SER A 272 -10.45 1.08 23.42
C SER A 272 -10.40 1.31 21.93
N PHE A 273 -11.57 1.45 21.25
CA PHE A 273 -11.65 1.56 19.79
C PHE A 273 -12.39 2.82 19.36
N LEU A 274 -11.77 3.62 18.48
CA LEU A 274 -12.38 4.80 17.88
C LEU A 274 -13.35 4.45 16.74
N GLY A 275 -13.05 3.40 15.99
CA GLY A 275 -13.86 2.94 14.87
C GLY A 275 -13.60 1.50 14.48
N VAL A 276 -14.60 0.89 13.87
CA VAL A 276 -14.52 -0.47 13.31
C VAL A 276 -15.04 -0.51 11.87
N ALA A 277 -14.47 -1.42 11.07
CA ALA A 277 -14.88 -1.61 9.68
C ALA A 277 -15.11 -3.10 9.39
N PRO A 278 -16.26 -3.67 9.79
CA PRO A 278 -16.64 -5.03 9.43
C PRO A 278 -16.79 -5.20 7.90
N ILE A 279 -16.26 -6.31 7.39
CA ILE A 279 -16.38 -6.70 5.98
C ILE A 279 -17.10 -8.06 5.94
N SER A 280 -18.28 -8.11 5.30
CA SER A 280 -19.14 -9.29 5.27
C SER A 280 -19.42 -9.86 6.67
N GLY A 281 -19.53 -8.96 7.66
CA GLY A 281 -19.79 -9.28 9.06
C GLY A 281 -21.28 -9.18 9.42
N MET A 282 -21.62 -9.68 10.62
CA MET A 282 -22.95 -9.58 11.22
C MET A 282 -22.83 -9.29 12.71
N ILE A 283 -23.80 -8.60 13.28
CA ILE A 283 -23.96 -8.53 14.74
C ILE A 283 -24.89 -9.65 15.21
N MET A 284 -24.43 -10.45 16.18
CA MET A 284 -25.32 -11.46 16.78
C MET A 284 -26.45 -10.76 17.53
N GLN A 285 -27.67 -11.34 17.46
CA GLN A 285 -28.85 -10.74 18.07
C GLN A 285 -28.67 -10.51 19.58
N ASP A 286 -28.03 -11.46 20.27
CA ASP A 286 -27.77 -11.35 21.71
C ASP A 286 -26.77 -10.23 22.04
N ILE A 287 -25.79 -9.99 21.17
CA ILE A 287 -24.86 -8.84 21.30
C ILE A 287 -25.66 -7.55 21.11
N MET A 288 -26.44 -7.45 20.03
CA MET A 288 -27.24 -6.26 19.72
C MET A 288 -28.22 -5.91 20.85
N ASP A 289 -28.92 -6.91 21.39
CA ASP A 289 -29.91 -6.73 22.45
C ASP A 289 -29.31 -6.23 23.77
N ASN A 290 -28.01 -6.52 24.01
CA ASN A 290 -27.29 -6.16 25.23
C ASN A 290 -26.25 -5.05 25.01
N CYS A 291 -26.13 -4.52 23.79
CA CYS A 291 -25.14 -3.52 23.42
C CYS A 291 -25.41 -2.17 24.12
N THR A 292 -24.56 -1.81 25.06
CA THR A 292 -24.63 -0.56 25.82
C THR A 292 -23.26 0.06 25.95
N PRO A 293 -22.66 0.52 24.82
CA PRO A 293 -21.31 1.03 24.80
C PRO A 293 -21.18 2.29 25.67
N SER A 294 -20.06 2.43 26.40
CA SER A 294 -19.77 3.61 27.23
C SER A 294 -19.42 4.86 26.36
N GLN A 295 -18.91 4.61 25.16
CA GLN A 295 -18.63 5.62 24.14
C GLN A 295 -19.16 5.14 22.80
N HIS A 296 -19.41 6.07 21.87
CA HIS A 296 -19.79 5.71 20.52
C HIS A 296 -18.54 5.28 19.73
N VAL A 297 -18.65 4.18 19.02
CA VAL A 297 -17.62 3.66 18.09
C VAL A 297 -18.13 3.85 16.67
N SER A 298 -17.36 4.50 15.82
CA SER A 298 -17.77 4.72 14.43
C SER A 298 -17.72 3.40 13.63
N ILE A 299 -18.65 3.23 12.69
CA ILE A 299 -18.82 1.96 11.96
C ILE A 299 -18.87 2.19 10.46
N LEU A 300 -18.10 1.39 9.71
CA LEU A 300 -18.24 1.23 8.26
C LEU A 300 -18.50 -0.24 7.97
N GLU A 301 -19.70 -0.60 7.54
CA GLU A 301 -19.99 -1.95 7.03
C GLU A 301 -19.86 -1.99 5.51
N ILE A 302 -19.16 -3.01 4.99
CA ILE A 302 -19.07 -3.32 3.54
C ILE A 302 -19.61 -4.72 3.32
N HIS A 303 -20.74 -4.86 2.61
CA HIS A 303 -21.44 -6.13 2.53
C HIS A 303 -22.06 -6.42 1.15
N GLY A 304 -21.96 -7.68 0.72
CA GLY A 304 -22.53 -8.19 -0.53
C GLY A 304 -24.01 -8.54 -0.40
N THR A 305 -24.86 -8.08 -1.33
CA THR A 305 -26.30 -8.42 -1.32
C THR A 305 -26.61 -9.86 -1.70
N GLN A 306 -25.63 -10.60 -2.26
CA GLN A 306 -25.74 -12.03 -2.57
C GLN A 306 -24.81 -12.87 -1.70
N ASP A 307 -24.39 -12.33 -0.56
CA ASP A 307 -23.66 -13.09 0.42
C ASP A 307 -24.50 -14.29 0.88
N ASN A 308 -23.95 -15.50 0.69
CA ASN A 308 -24.61 -16.76 1.00
C ASN A 308 -24.03 -17.45 2.25
N VAL A 309 -23.19 -16.75 3.00
CA VAL A 309 -22.63 -17.17 4.29
C VAL A 309 -23.20 -16.29 5.39
N THR A 310 -22.96 -14.97 5.30
CA THR A 310 -23.56 -13.97 6.16
C THR A 310 -24.63 -13.23 5.35
N TYR A 311 -25.90 -13.59 5.53
CA TYR A 311 -26.98 -13.05 4.71
C TYR A 311 -27.20 -11.56 4.91
N PHE A 312 -27.21 -10.79 3.82
CA PHE A 312 -27.55 -9.37 3.85
C PHE A 312 -28.91 -9.11 4.51
N ASP A 313 -29.90 -10.00 4.28
CA ASP A 313 -31.25 -9.93 4.84
C ASP A 313 -31.35 -10.51 6.27
N GLY A 314 -30.22 -10.99 6.85
CA GLY A 314 -30.15 -11.59 8.18
C GLY A 314 -30.68 -13.02 8.26
N ASP A 315 -30.46 -13.66 9.41
CA ASP A 315 -31.03 -14.96 9.76
C ASP A 315 -31.71 -14.92 11.13
N TYR A 316 -32.86 -14.28 11.22
CA TYR A 316 -33.63 -14.12 12.45
C TYR A 316 -34.11 -15.45 13.07
N ASN A 317 -34.12 -16.53 12.29
CA ASN A 317 -34.61 -17.82 12.73
C ASN A 317 -33.49 -18.85 12.95
N ASN A 318 -32.23 -18.42 12.82
CA ASN A 318 -31.05 -19.28 12.96
C ASN A 318 -31.14 -20.57 12.12
N GLN A 319 -31.40 -20.41 10.83
CA GLN A 319 -31.58 -21.55 9.91
C GLN A 319 -30.25 -22.25 9.61
N ASP A 320 -29.15 -21.49 9.62
CA ASP A 320 -27.79 -22.00 9.34
C ASP A 320 -27.02 -22.42 10.59
N GLY A 321 -27.55 -22.14 11.79
CA GLY A 321 -26.98 -22.62 13.06
C GLY A 321 -25.83 -21.80 13.63
N TRP A 322 -25.59 -20.61 13.06
CA TRP A 322 -24.61 -19.67 13.63
C TRP A 322 -25.14 -18.96 14.89
N GLY A 323 -26.43 -18.81 15.00
CA GLY A 323 -27.19 -17.98 15.92
C GLY A 323 -28.05 -17.00 15.14
N ALA A 324 -29.06 -16.41 15.79
CA ALA A 324 -29.88 -15.39 15.14
C ALA A 324 -29.13 -14.08 14.98
N TYR A 325 -29.31 -13.42 13.85
CA TYR A 325 -28.77 -12.08 13.58
C TYR A 325 -29.70 -11.27 12.67
N PRO A 326 -29.73 -9.92 12.84
CA PRO A 326 -30.54 -9.02 12.04
C PRO A 326 -29.95 -8.85 10.61
N SER A 327 -30.75 -8.23 9.73
CA SER A 327 -30.27 -7.82 8.42
C SER A 327 -29.21 -6.70 8.58
N ILE A 328 -28.33 -6.57 7.59
CA ILE A 328 -27.31 -5.51 7.57
C ILE A 328 -27.95 -4.11 7.65
N PRO A 329 -29.02 -3.76 6.88
CA PRO A 329 -29.69 -2.48 7.07
C PRO A 329 -30.23 -2.27 8.50
N ALA A 330 -30.78 -3.30 9.15
CA ALA A 330 -31.27 -3.19 10.52
C ALA A 330 -30.13 -2.99 11.54
N THR A 331 -28.97 -3.58 11.29
CA THR A 331 -27.76 -3.34 12.09
C THR A 331 -27.29 -1.88 11.97
N ILE A 332 -27.30 -1.33 10.77
CA ILE A 332 -26.93 0.06 10.53
C ILE A 332 -27.94 1.01 11.20
N ASP A 333 -29.24 0.77 11.00
CA ASP A 333 -30.32 1.55 11.65
C ASP A 333 -30.17 1.55 13.18
N PHE A 334 -29.80 0.41 13.78
CA PHE A 334 -29.57 0.30 15.23
C PHE A 334 -28.48 1.28 15.72
N TYR A 335 -27.33 1.38 15.03
CA TYR A 335 -26.26 2.31 15.42
C TYR A 335 -26.60 3.76 15.07
N VAL A 336 -27.27 4.01 13.95
CA VAL A 336 -27.75 5.34 13.56
C VAL A 336 -28.72 5.89 14.61
N ASP A 337 -29.68 5.07 15.05
CA ASP A 337 -30.65 5.45 16.08
C ASP A 337 -29.97 5.66 17.45
N MET A 338 -29.06 4.74 17.84
CA MET A 338 -28.31 4.82 19.09
C MET A 338 -27.49 6.12 19.18
N TYR A 339 -26.85 6.53 18.08
CA TYR A 339 -26.01 7.72 18.02
C TYR A 339 -26.79 8.97 17.61
N SER A 340 -28.09 8.83 17.28
CA SER A 340 -28.95 9.92 16.81
C SER A 340 -28.38 10.66 15.60
N LEU A 341 -27.84 9.89 14.64
CA LEU A 341 -27.24 10.42 13.42
C LEU A 341 -28.29 10.66 12.34
N GLU A 342 -28.03 11.63 11.47
CA GLU A 342 -28.83 11.88 10.28
C GLU A 342 -28.06 11.44 9.02
N LEU A 343 -28.84 11.07 7.98
CA LEU A 343 -28.28 10.73 6.68
C LEU A 343 -27.62 11.97 6.06
N ASN A 344 -26.32 11.92 5.88
CA ASN A 344 -25.54 12.99 5.29
C ASN A 344 -25.48 12.89 3.75
N SER A 345 -25.17 11.70 3.23
CA SER A 345 -25.05 11.49 1.79
C SER A 345 -25.32 10.05 1.37
N THR A 346 -25.81 9.91 0.14
CA THR A 346 -25.95 8.63 -0.55
C THR A 346 -25.41 8.76 -1.97
N GLY A 347 -24.99 7.65 -2.56
CA GLY A 347 -24.53 7.62 -3.93
C GLY A 347 -24.03 6.24 -4.32
N ASN A 348 -23.33 6.20 -5.43
CA ASN A 348 -22.70 4.98 -5.91
C ASN A 348 -21.24 5.27 -6.32
N PHE A 349 -20.40 4.27 -6.08
CA PHE A 349 -19.04 4.27 -6.63
C PHE A 349 -19.09 4.04 -8.15
N PRO A 350 -18.11 4.55 -8.91
CA PRO A 350 -17.98 4.23 -10.32
C PRO A 350 -17.81 2.72 -10.53
N ASN A 351 -18.62 2.12 -11.40
CA ASN A 351 -18.41 0.73 -11.85
C ASN A 351 -17.20 0.71 -12.81
N ILE A 352 -16.01 0.47 -12.25
CA ILE A 352 -14.73 0.49 -12.96
C ILE A 352 -14.49 -0.83 -13.66
N VAL A 353 -14.86 -1.95 -13.01
CA VAL A 353 -14.70 -3.31 -13.52
C VAL A 353 -16.05 -3.89 -13.88
N GLN A 354 -16.55 -3.54 -15.06
CA GLN A 354 -17.91 -3.87 -15.54
C GLN A 354 -18.24 -5.37 -15.63
N ASN A 355 -17.25 -6.26 -15.55
CA ASN A 355 -17.41 -7.69 -15.76
C ASN A 355 -17.36 -8.51 -14.47
N ASP A 356 -17.21 -7.89 -13.31
CA ASP A 356 -17.23 -8.57 -12.01
C ASP A 356 -18.65 -8.90 -11.52
N GLY A 357 -19.67 -8.35 -12.19
CA GLY A 357 -21.07 -8.65 -11.93
C GLY A 357 -21.68 -7.89 -10.76
N SER A 358 -20.98 -6.90 -10.24
CA SER A 358 -21.38 -6.13 -9.04
C SER A 358 -21.26 -4.64 -9.25
N THR A 359 -21.87 -3.87 -8.34
CA THR A 359 -21.76 -2.40 -8.21
C THR A 359 -21.80 -2.03 -6.74
N VAL A 360 -21.31 -0.86 -6.36
CA VAL A 360 -21.29 -0.45 -4.96
C VAL A 360 -22.06 0.84 -4.75
N ASP A 361 -23.07 0.77 -3.87
CA ASP A 361 -23.79 1.95 -3.37
C ASP A 361 -23.31 2.29 -1.96
N PHE A 362 -23.45 3.55 -1.56
CA PHE A 362 -23.11 3.96 -0.21
C PHE A 362 -24.21 4.81 0.43
N GLU A 363 -24.31 4.65 1.75
CA GLU A 363 -25.06 5.50 2.66
C GLU A 363 -24.15 5.95 3.79
N LYS A 364 -24.07 7.25 4.05
CA LYS A 364 -23.19 7.83 5.06
C LYS A 364 -24.01 8.66 6.03
N TYR A 365 -24.01 8.28 7.29
CA TYR A 365 -24.65 8.97 8.39
C TYR A 365 -23.60 9.66 9.26
N GLY A 366 -23.95 10.85 9.78
CA GLY A 366 -23.01 11.78 10.43
C GLY A 366 -22.29 12.66 9.42
N ASP A 367 -22.19 13.94 9.71
CA ASP A 367 -21.53 14.95 8.87
C ASP A 367 -20.03 15.07 9.21
N ASP A 368 -19.33 16.01 8.56
CA ASP A 368 -17.91 16.24 8.78
C ASP A 368 -17.59 16.80 10.17
N ASP A 369 -18.58 17.46 10.80
CA ASP A 369 -18.47 17.99 12.17
C ASP A 369 -18.81 16.92 13.23
N SER A 370 -19.37 15.77 12.83
CA SER A 370 -19.70 14.65 13.71
C SER A 370 -18.46 13.86 14.04
N CYS A 371 -18.18 13.67 15.33
CA CYS A 371 -17.09 12.80 15.79
C CYS A 371 -17.42 11.31 15.65
N TYR A 372 -18.69 10.96 15.37
CA TYR A 372 -19.16 9.61 15.17
C TYR A 372 -19.82 9.46 13.82
N LYS A 373 -19.52 8.39 13.12
CA LYS A 373 -20.00 8.11 11.76
C LYS A 373 -20.48 6.68 11.67
N VAL A 374 -21.56 6.47 10.93
CA VAL A 374 -22.05 5.12 10.57
C VAL A 374 -22.25 5.10 9.06
N TRP A 375 -21.47 4.28 8.37
CA TRP A 375 -21.50 4.17 6.92
C TRP A 375 -21.83 2.75 6.49
N LEU A 376 -22.58 2.60 5.41
CA LEU A 376 -22.86 1.33 4.76
C LEU A 376 -22.43 1.40 3.30
N TYR A 377 -21.60 0.46 2.88
CA TYR A 377 -21.30 0.22 1.48
C TYR A 377 -21.97 -1.09 1.06
N THR A 378 -22.99 -0.98 0.23
CA THR A 378 -23.75 -2.11 -0.27
C THR A 378 -23.19 -2.57 -1.60
N VAL A 379 -22.59 -3.76 -1.63
CA VAL A 379 -22.06 -4.37 -2.85
C VAL A 379 -23.19 -5.16 -3.53
N ASN A 380 -23.88 -4.49 -4.46
CA ASN A 380 -24.99 -5.10 -5.19
C ASN A 380 -24.49 -6.23 -6.10
N GLY A 381 -24.99 -7.45 -5.89
CA GLY A 381 -24.52 -8.63 -6.60
C GLY A 381 -23.25 -9.26 -6.02
N GLY A 382 -22.60 -8.62 -5.03
CA GLY A 382 -21.44 -9.16 -4.32
C GLY A 382 -21.78 -10.34 -3.43
N GLY A 383 -20.84 -11.25 -3.25
CA GLY A 383 -20.91 -12.42 -2.40
C GLY A 383 -20.26 -12.21 -1.03
N HIS A 384 -19.78 -13.32 -0.43
CA HIS A 384 -19.03 -13.32 0.82
C HIS A 384 -17.55 -13.03 0.52
N ASP A 385 -17.24 -11.77 0.26
CA ASP A 385 -15.99 -11.37 -0.36
C ASP A 385 -15.35 -10.18 0.38
N TRP A 386 -14.05 -9.97 0.10
CA TRP A 386 -13.32 -8.76 0.46
C TRP A 386 -13.11 -7.93 -0.81
N PRO A 387 -13.92 -6.89 -1.06
CA PRO A 387 -13.80 -6.07 -2.27
C PRO A 387 -12.40 -5.51 -2.48
N GLY A 388 -11.91 -5.62 -3.71
CA GLY A 388 -10.55 -5.24 -4.08
C GLY A 388 -9.51 -6.36 -3.98
N ALA A 389 -9.74 -7.39 -3.14
CA ALA A 389 -8.95 -8.62 -3.11
C ALA A 389 -9.64 -9.75 -3.89
N TYR A 390 -10.97 -9.85 -3.77
CA TYR A 390 -11.80 -10.81 -4.48
C TYR A 390 -13.24 -10.29 -4.62
N GLY A 391 -14.00 -10.79 -5.59
CA GLY A 391 -15.37 -10.41 -5.85
C GLY A 391 -15.46 -9.03 -6.53
N ASN A 392 -16.03 -8.04 -5.85
CA ASN A 392 -16.11 -6.68 -6.37
C ASN A 392 -14.73 -6.04 -6.47
N MET A 393 -14.47 -5.40 -7.62
CA MET A 393 -13.20 -4.74 -7.91
C MET A 393 -13.36 -3.22 -8.18
N ASP A 394 -14.55 -2.66 -7.89
CA ASP A 394 -14.82 -1.23 -8.05
C ASP A 394 -14.28 -0.40 -6.89
N ILE A 395 -14.16 -1.03 -5.71
CA ILE A 395 -13.54 -0.45 -4.51
C ILE A 395 -12.45 -1.38 -3.99
N ASN A 396 -11.59 -0.84 -3.13
CA ASN A 396 -10.68 -1.62 -2.31
C ASN A 396 -11.09 -1.47 -0.85
N ALA A 397 -11.67 -2.52 -0.25
CA ALA A 397 -12.24 -2.47 1.09
C ALA A 397 -11.20 -2.07 2.16
N SER A 398 -9.95 -2.50 2.02
CA SER A 398 -8.87 -2.12 2.94
C SER A 398 -8.60 -0.62 2.91
N ARG A 399 -8.51 -0.03 1.70
CA ARG A 399 -8.33 1.41 1.53
C ARG A 399 -9.54 2.20 2.01
N GLU A 400 -10.76 1.74 1.71
CA GLU A 400 -11.99 2.40 2.18
C GLU A 400 -12.09 2.36 3.72
N ALA A 401 -11.72 1.23 4.35
CA ALA A 401 -11.65 1.13 5.80
C ALA A 401 -10.62 2.12 6.39
N TRP A 402 -9.42 2.20 5.80
CA TRP A 402 -8.45 3.18 6.26
C TRP A 402 -8.92 4.62 6.07
N LEU A 403 -9.45 4.99 4.91
CA LEU A 403 -9.98 6.34 4.65
C LEU A 403 -11.13 6.70 5.61
N PHE A 404 -11.95 5.72 5.96
CA PHE A 404 -12.96 5.89 7.00
C PHE A 404 -12.31 6.20 8.35
N PHE A 405 -11.35 5.39 8.79
CA PHE A 405 -10.63 5.58 10.07
C PHE A 405 -9.91 6.93 10.14
N ASP A 406 -9.21 7.32 9.08
CA ASP A 406 -8.51 8.61 9.00
C ASP A 406 -9.47 9.81 9.02
N SER A 407 -10.73 9.60 8.62
CA SER A 407 -11.76 10.64 8.65
C SER A 407 -12.39 10.88 10.04
N LEU A 408 -12.05 10.05 11.05
CA LEU A 408 -12.65 10.14 12.38
C LEU A 408 -11.92 11.17 13.24
N CYS A 409 -12.70 12.00 13.96
CA CYS A 409 -12.10 12.95 14.89
C CYS A 409 -11.68 12.26 16.18
N VAL A 410 -10.47 12.57 16.61
CA VAL A 410 -10.05 12.36 18.00
C VAL A 410 -10.74 13.45 18.83
N GLY A 411 -11.40 13.09 19.92
CA GLY A 411 -12.13 14.05 20.78
C GLY A 411 -11.26 15.25 21.10
N THR A 412 -11.67 16.44 20.67
CA THR A 412 -10.88 17.67 20.75
C THR A 412 -10.66 18.11 22.19
N SER A 413 -9.42 17.96 22.67
CA SER A 413 -8.80 19.05 23.43
C SER A 413 -8.05 19.92 22.41
N ASP A 414 -8.68 21.02 22.03
CA ASP A 414 -8.15 22.14 21.26
C ASP A 414 -6.71 22.03 20.69
N ILE A 415 -6.56 21.66 19.44
CA ILE A 415 -5.53 22.22 18.54
C ILE A 415 -6.04 22.04 17.09
N GLU A 416 -6.49 23.14 16.47
CA GLU A 416 -6.65 23.23 15.02
C GLU A 416 -5.28 23.09 14.35
N THR A 417 -5.09 21.99 13.63
CA THR A 417 -4.22 21.98 12.45
C THR A 417 -4.96 21.24 11.35
N SER A 418 -5.69 22.01 10.57
CA SER A 418 -6.24 21.55 9.31
C SER A 418 -5.11 21.22 8.35
N ILE A 419 -4.78 19.94 8.21
CA ILE A 419 -4.10 19.44 7.03
C ILE A 419 -5.20 19.07 6.05
N THR A 420 -5.55 20.01 5.19
CA THR A 420 -6.29 19.69 3.97
C THR A 420 -5.33 18.93 3.06
N GLN A 421 -5.29 17.63 3.18
CA GLN A 421 -4.72 16.79 2.13
C GLN A 421 -5.72 16.79 0.98
N ASP A 422 -5.40 17.53 -0.08
CA ASP A 422 -6.12 17.46 -1.35
C ASP A 422 -5.97 16.03 -1.90
N TYR A 423 -7.04 15.23 -1.79
CA TYR A 423 -7.06 13.89 -2.39
C TYR A 423 -7.02 14.03 -3.90
N LYS A 424 -5.95 13.53 -4.50
CA LYS A 424 -5.78 13.48 -5.95
C LYS A 424 -6.81 12.55 -6.56
N LYS A 425 -7.66 13.09 -7.41
CA LYS A 425 -8.66 12.30 -8.13
C LYS A 425 -8.11 11.82 -9.46
N ILE A 426 -8.21 10.53 -9.75
CA ILE A 426 -7.89 10.02 -11.08
C ILE A 426 -8.87 10.61 -12.08
N VAL A 427 -8.35 11.42 -13.00
CA VAL A 427 -9.14 12.05 -14.06
C VAL A 427 -9.01 11.32 -15.38
N LYS A 428 -7.99 10.45 -15.51
CA LYS A 428 -7.72 9.73 -16.76
C LYS A 428 -6.83 8.53 -16.52
N VAL A 429 -7.15 7.41 -17.17
CA VAL A 429 -6.28 6.22 -17.22
C VAL A 429 -5.79 6.05 -18.67
N THR A 430 -4.47 5.93 -18.84
CA THR A 430 -3.87 5.82 -20.17
C THR A 430 -2.87 4.67 -20.26
N ASP A 431 -2.57 4.22 -21.48
CA ASP A 431 -1.40 3.40 -21.78
C ASP A 431 -0.11 4.25 -21.77
N LEU A 432 1.05 3.59 -21.92
CA LEU A 432 2.36 4.26 -21.97
C LEU A 432 2.51 5.26 -23.16
N LEU A 433 1.61 5.22 -24.13
CA LEU A 433 1.58 6.16 -25.26
C LEU A 433 0.60 7.32 -25.04
N GLY A 434 -0.02 7.40 -23.84
CA GLY A 434 -0.96 8.45 -23.48
C GLY A 434 -2.37 8.28 -24.07
N ARG A 435 -2.71 7.10 -24.63
CA ARG A 435 -4.05 6.80 -25.15
C ARG A 435 -4.95 6.35 -24.03
N GLU A 436 -6.16 6.90 -23.93
CA GLU A 436 -7.15 6.46 -22.95
C GLU A 436 -7.52 4.99 -23.13
N ILE A 437 -7.59 4.25 -22.02
CA ILE A 437 -7.97 2.85 -21.97
C ILE A 437 -9.13 2.65 -21.02
N GLN A 438 -10.07 1.79 -21.41
CA GLN A 438 -11.27 1.45 -20.62
C GLN A 438 -11.15 0.07 -19.93
N SER A 439 -10.12 -0.71 -20.29
CA SER A 439 -9.82 -1.99 -19.66
C SER A 439 -8.35 -2.30 -19.86
N ALA A 440 -7.71 -2.89 -18.87
CA ALA A 440 -6.30 -3.27 -18.92
C ALA A 440 -6.13 -4.69 -18.37
N SER A 441 -5.40 -5.56 -19.08
CA SER A 441 -4.93 -6.84 -18.59
C SER A 441 -3.48 -7.04 -19.04
N ASN A 442 -2.63 -7.51 -18.13
CA ASN A 442 -1.20 -7.77 -18.39
C ASN A 442 -0.45 -6.59 -19.05
N GLN A 443 -0.77 -5.37 -18.65
CA GLN A 443 -0.11 -4.17 -19.21
C GLN A 443 0.10 -3.08 -18.15
N ILE A 444 1.02 -2.17 -18.47
CA ILE A 444 1.26 -0.98 -17.68
C ILE A 444 0.23 0.08 -18.04
N ILE A 445 -0.39 0.67 -17.02
CA ILE A 445 -1.27 1.82 -17.14
C ILE A 445 -0.67 3.03 -16.42
N LEU A 446 -1.12 4.21 -16.82
CA LEU A 446 -0.80 5.46 -16.15
C LEU A 446 -2.10 6.09 -15.64
N ASN A 447 -2.25 6.17 -14.33
CA ASN A 447 -3.30 6.95 -13.68
C ASN A 447 -2.87 8.41 -13.67
N VAL A 448 -3.63 9.28 -14.32
CA VAL A 448 -3.40 10.73 -14.32
C VAL A 448 -4.36 11.36 -13.33
N PHE A 449 -3.83 12.11 -12.36
CA PHE A 449 -4.61 12.77 -11.33
C PHE A 449 -4.97 14.21 -11.72
N ASP A 450 -5.93 14.80 -11.02
CA ASP A 450 -6.42 16.16 -11.26
C ASP A 450 -5.38 17.26 -10.97
N ASP A 451 -4.36 16.98 -10.17
CA ASP A 451 -3.20 17.85 -9.95
C ASP A 451 -2.14 17.75 -11.05
N GLY A 452 -2.34 16.87 -12.05
CA GLY A 452 -1.42 16.62 -13.15
C GLY A 452 -0.32 15.61 -12.82
N SER A 453 -0.27 15.05 -11.62
CA SER A 453 0.63 13.94 -11.29
C SER A 453 0.22 12.66 -12.01
N VAL A 454 1.16 11.73 -12.18
CA VAL A 454 0.94 10.47 -12.90
C VAL A 454 1.50 9.33 -12.08
N GLU A 455 0.66 8.35 -11.82
CA GLU A 455 1.05 7.07 -11.21
C GLU A 455 1.13 5.98 -12.28
N LYS A 456 2.19 5.18 -12.24
CA LYS A 456 2.36 4.02 -13.12
C LYS A 456 1.97 2.76 -12.39
N LYS A 457 1.01 2.01 -12.93
CA LYS A 457 0.53 0.75 -12.36
C LYS A 457 0.66 -0.39 -13.37
N PHE A 458 1.08 -1.57 -12.93
CA PHE A 458 1.05 -2.78 -13.75
C PHE A 458 -0.18 -3.60 -13.36
N ILE A 459 -1.04 -3.88 -14.33
CA ILE A 459 -2.22 -4.73 -14.13
C ILE A 459 -1.84 -6.16 -14.54
N VAL A 460 -1.97 -7.09 -13.60
CA VAL A 460 -1.81 -8.54 -13.81
C VAL A 460 -3.20 -9.15 -13.83
N GLU A 461 -3.47 -10.05 -14.79
CA GLU A 461 -4.70 -10.86 -14.81
C GLU A 461 -4.67 -11.93 -13.73
#